data_8b3f4e06197bb8afb21208959bf7a878
#
_entry.id   8b3f4e06197bb8afb21208959bf7a878
#
_cell.length_a   1.000
_cell.length_b   1.000
_cell.length_c   1.000
_cell.angle_alpha   90.00
_cell.angle_beta   90.00
_cell.angle_gamma   90.00
#
_symmetry.space_group_name_H-M   'P 1'
#
loop_
_entity.id
_entity.type
_entity.pdbx_description
1 polymer ?
#
loop_
_entity_poly.entity_id
_entity_poly.type
_entity_poly.pdbx_seq_one_letter_code
_entity_poly.pdbx_strand_id
1 'polypeptide(L)'
;RFGFLHRSIIGLPFAFISLGLLFNTIRFHYAYQEFQSLLETNRTNITAKLNELVPILSGDYLFLQNYCVLAKDIVEEKTLLEKLDKAISLSPSTTLYRMKGDCLYWHNRYEEAETFYWSAYYMLPSNQWARARIAMLYLKQGKRKEAEQLAASILKERIKSHGFDTFLLRQEMKEVLSTH
;
A
#
# COMPACT_ATOMS: atom_id res chain seq x y z
N ARG A 1 7.75 -57.44 -19.92
CA ARG A 1 7.88 -57.13 -18.48
C ARG A 1 8.66 -55.83 -18.16
N PHE A 2 8.98 -55.01 -19.15
CA PHE A 2 9.73 -53.73 -18.92
C PHE A 2 8.81 -52.48 -18.80
N GLY A 3 7.51 -52.60 -19.02
CA GLY A 3 6.60 -51.46 -19.06
C GLY A 3 6.14 -50.90 -17.68
N PHE A 4 6.24 -51.70 -16.63
CA PHE A 4 5.71 -51.31 -15.30
C PHE A 4 6.67 -50.43 -14.49
N LEU A 5 7.98 -50.70 -14.61
CA LEU A 5 9.02 -49.93 -13.92
C LEU A 5 9.17 -48.50 -14.46
N HIS A 6 8.96 -48.29 -15.76
CA HIS A 6 9.11 -46.96 -16.38
C HIS A 6 7.96 -45.99 -16.02
N ARG A 7 6.74 -46.49 -15.79
CA ARG A 7 5.57 -45.72 -15.36
C ARG A 7 5.69 -45.24 -13.90
N SER A 8 6.30 -46.07 -13.03
CA SER A 8 6.49 -45.73 -11.60
C SER A 8 7.55 -44.65 -11.39
N ILE A 9 8.60 -44.59 -12.24
CA ILE A 9 9.68 -43.62 -12.13
C ILE A 9 9.21 -42.20 -12.53
N ILE A 10 8.27 -42.10 -13.48
CA ILE A 10 7.72 -40.81 -13.92
C ILE A 10 6.71 -40.25 -12.91
N GLY A 11 5.97 -41.11 -12.20
CA GLY A 11 4.96 -40.68 -11.22
C GLY A 11 5.54 -40.12 -9.93
N LEU A 12 6.72 -40.55 -9.51
CA LEU A 12 7.39 -40.09 -8.28
C LEU A 12 7.66 -38.56 -8.23
N PRO A 13 8.29 -37.96 -9.26
CA PRO A 13 8.54 -36.50 -9.22
C PRO A 13 7.25 -35.68 -9.20
N PHE A 14 6.19 -36.13 -9.89
CA PHE A 14 4.88 -35.46 -9.85
C PHE A 14 4.24 -35.53 -8.45
N ALA A 15 4.37 -36.66 -7.76
CA ALA A 15 3.86 -36.82 -6.40
C ALA A 15 4.60 -35.88 -5.41
N PHE A 16 5.93 -35.72 -5.53
CA PHE A 16 6.70 -34.78 -4.71
C PHE A 16 6.35 -33.32 -5.01
N ILE A 17 6.17 -32.96 -6.29
CA ILE A 17 5.76 -31.61 -6.69
C ILE A 17 4.36 -31.31 -6.14
N SER A 18 3.40 -32.22 -6.26
CA SER A 18 2.03 -32.00 -5.75
C SER A 18 1.99 -31.91 -4.23
N LEU A 19 2.79 -32.71 -3.51
CA LEU A 19 2.91 -32.64 -2.06
C LEU A 19 3.55 -31.30 -1.63
N GLY A 20 4.57 -30.83 -2.34
CA GLY A 20 5.20 -29.52 -2.09
C GLY A 20 4.24 -28.37 -2.33
N LEU A 21 3.43 -28.41 -3.39
CA LEU A 21 2.40 -27.40 -3.66
C LEU A 21 1.32 -27.41 -2.57
N LEU A 22 0.85 -28.58 -2.15
CA LEU A 22 -0.12 -28.72 -1.06
C LEU A 22 0.43 -28.14 0.25
N PHE A 23 1.66 -28.46 0.60
CA PHE A 23 2.32 -27.90 1.79
C PHE A 23 2.42 -26.37 1.74
N ASN A 24 2.83 -25.81 0.60
CA ASN A 24 2.90 -24.35 0.44
C ASN A 24 1.51 -23.70 0.52
N THR A 25 0.48 -24.32 -0.03
CA THR A 25 -0.90 -23.82 0.04
C THR A 25 -1.40 -23.81 1.49
N ILE A 26 -1.15 -24.87 2.23
CA ILE A 26 -1.52 -24.98 3.65
C ILE A 26 -0.76 -23.91 4.47
N ARG A 27 0.53 -23.79 4.24
CA ARG A 27 1.38 -22.79 4.93
C ARG A 27 0.90 -21.35 4.66
N PHE A 28 0.58 -21.04 3.41
CA PHE A 28 0.02 -19.74 3.02
C PHE A 28 -1.32 -19.47 3.70
N HIS A 29 -2.21 -20.48 3.72
CA HIS A 29 -3.52 -20.34 4.37
C HIS A 29 -3.41 -20.01 5.86
N TYR A 30 -2.57 -20.71 6.62
CA TYR A 30 -2.34 -20.44 8.03
C TYR A 30 -1.71 -19.06 8.26
N ALA A 31 -0.70 -18.69 7.46
CA ALA A 31 -0.08 -17.38 7.53
C ALA A 31 -1.09 -16.25 7.24
N TYR A 32 -2.01 -16.47 6.29
CA TYR A 32 -3.04 -15.49 5.98
C TYR A 32 -4.08 -15.36 7.09
N GLN A 33 -4.48 -16.46 7.72
CA GLN A 33 -5.36 -16.41 8.90
C GLN A 33 -4.71 -15.68 10.08
N GLU A 34 -3.43 -15.94 10.34
CA GLU A 34 -2.68 -15.22 11.36
C GLU A 34 -2.62 -13.73 11.05
N PHE A 35 -2.33 -13.37 9.80
CA PHE A 35 -2.36 -11.97 9.36
C PHE A 35 -3.73 -11.32 9.59
N GLN A 36 -4.84 -11.97 9.24
CA GLN A 36 -6.19 -11.44 9.50
C GLN A 36 -6.42 -11.20 11.00
N SER A 37 -5.98 -12.11 11.85
CA SER A 37 -6.09 -11.95 13.30
C SER A 37 -5.30 -10.75 13.84
N LEU A 38 -4.16 -10.40 13.21
CA LEU A 38 -3.36 -9.23 13.58
C LEU A 38 -4.05 -7.91 13.24
N LEU A 39 -4.92 -7.89 12.22
CA LEU A 39 -5.70 -6.69 11.88
C LEU A 39 -6.76 -6.35 12.93
N GLU A 40 -7.20 -7.36 13.68
CA GLU A 40 -8.27 -7.23 14.69
C GLU A 40 -7.72 -7.01 16.11
N THR A 41 -6.43 -7.29 16.33
CA THR A 41 -5.84 -7.35 17.69
C THR A 41 -5.05 -6.08 18.05
N ASN A 42 -4.90 -5.82 19.34
CA ASN A 42 -4.16 -4.68 19.87
C ASN A 42 -2.64 -4.78 19.57
N ARG A 43 -2.02 -3.67 19.20
CA ARG A 43 -0.76 -3.50 18.46
C ARG A 43 0.56 -3.84 19.16
N THR A 44 0.59 -4.51 20.31
CA THR A 44 1.84 -4.91 20.96
C THR A 44 2.56 -6.00 20.15
N ASN A 45 3.81 -5.73 19.71
CA ASN A 45 4.65 -6.62 18.89
C ASN A 45 4.17 -6.92 17.47
N ILE A 46 3.30 -6.07 16.89
CA ILE A 46 2.75 -6.30 15.54
C ILE A 46 3.82 -6.40 14.46
N THR A 47 4.86 -5.57 14.53
CA THR A 47 5.96 -5.57 13.55
C THR A 47 6.79 -6.85 13.55
N ALA A 48 7.06 -7.42 14.72
CA ALA A 48 7.76 -8.71 14.81
C ALA A 48 6.96 -9.81 14.10
N LYS A 49 5.67 -9.92 14.41
CA LYS A 49 4.76 -10.89 13.79
C LYS A 49 4.59 -10.66 12.27
N LEU A 50 4.44 -9.41 11.84
CA LEU A 50 4.39 -9.09 10.42
C LEU A 50 5.67 -9.51 9.69
N ASN A 51 6.84 -9.31 10.31
CA ASN A 51 8.12 -9.71 9.73
C ASN A 51 8.24 -11.24 9.59
N GLU A 52 7.70 -12.02 10.54
CA GLU A 52 7.63 -13.49 10.43
C GLU A 52 6.78 -13.95 9.25
N LEU A 53 5.74 -13.19 8.89
CA LEU A 53 4.85 -13.50 7.78
C LEU A 53 5.38 -13.07 6.40
N VAL A 54 6.31 -12.09 6.34
CA VAL A 54 6.88 -11.58 5.08
C VAL A 54 7.41 -12.69 4.16
N PRO A 55 8.18 -13.69 4.60
CA PRO A 55 8.69 -14.75 3.71
C PRO A 55 7.61 -15.58 3.04
N ILE A 56 6.40 -15.60 3.61
CA ILE A 56 5.26 -16.40 3.11
C ILE A 56 4.32 -15.54 2.29
N LEU A 57 4.03 -14.31 2.76
CA LEU A 57 2.97 -13.45 2.21
C LEU A 57 3.50 -12.30 1.34
N SER A 58 4.82 -12.21 1.09
CA SER A 58 5.39 -11.14 0.27
C SER A 58 4.96 -11.15 -1.20
N GLY A 59 4.26 -12.18 -1.65
CA GLY A 59 3.59 -12.24 -2.95
C GLY A 59 2.18 -11.67 -2.97
N ASP A 60 1.63 -11.26 -1.82
CA ASP A 60 0.31 -10.68 -1.69
C ASP A 60 0.42 -9.16 -1.48
N TYR A 61 -0.12 -8.36 -2.43
CA TYR A 61 -0.04 -6.91 -2.36
C TYR A 61 -0.89 -6.33 -1.21
N LEU A 62 -2.01 -6.98 -0.83
CA LEU A 62 -2.84 -6.54 0.30
C LEU A 62 -2.10 -6.73 1.63
N PHE A 63 -1.38 -7.84 1.78
CA PHE A 63 -0.51 -8.02 2.93
C PHE A 63 0.54 -6.91 3.01
N LEU A 64 1.25 -6.64 1.92
CA LEU A 64 2.28 -5.60 1.88
C LEU A 64 1.72 -4.20 2.13
N GLN A 65 0.54 -3.88 1.56
CA GLN A 65 -0.15 -2.62 1.82
C GLN A 65 -0.47 -2.45 3.31
N ASN A 66 -1.07 -3.45 3.93
CA ASN A 66 -1.41 -3.41 5.35
C ASN A 66 -0.16 -3.42 6.24
N TYR A 67 0.90 -4.15 5.86
CA TYR A 67 2.20 -4.05 6.52
C TYR A 67 2.66 -2.59 6.59
N CYS A 68 2.64 -1.86 5.47
CA CYS A 68 3.06 -0.46 5.43
C CYS A 68 2.15 0.46 6.27
N VAL A 69 0.83 0.19 6.33
CA VAL A 69 -0.09 0.95 7.19
C VAL A 69 0.23 0.76 8.67
N LEU A 70 0.45 -0.49 9.07
CA LEU A 70 0.63 -0.87 10.47
C LEU A 70 2.02 -0.56 11.02
N ALA A 71 3.03 -0.61 10.15
CA ALA A 71 4.43 -0.48 10.52
C ALA A 71 5.04 0.90 10.23
N LYS A 72 4.30 1.83 9.64
CA LYS A 72 4.80 3.13 9.14
C LYS A 72 5.53 3.99 10.18
N ASP A 73 5.13 3.90 11.44
CA ASP A 73 5.70 4.69 12.54
C ASP A 73 6.79 3.92 13.32
N ILE A 74 7.12 2.69 12.89
CA ILE A 74 7.96 1.77 13.67
C ILE A 74 9.17 1.30 12.87
N VAL A 75 9.03 1.12 11.55
CA VAL A 75 10.11 0.64 10.69
C VAL A 75 10.77 1.76 9.90
N GLU A 76 12.01 1.54 9.48
CA GLU A 76 12.78 2.51 8.70
C GLU A 76 12.13 2.79 7.33
N GLU A 77 12.29 4.02 6.85
CA GLU A 77 11.83 4.48 5.53
C GLU A 77 12.17 3.51 4.41
N LYS A 78 13.42 3.07 4.37
CA LYS A 78 13.91 2.14 3.34
C LYS A 78 13.07 0.86 3.27
N THR A 79 12.77 0.28 4.43
CA THR A 79 11.95 -0.94 4.52
C THR A 79 10.53 -0.69 4.02
N LEU A 80 9.92 0.45 4.36
CA LEU A 80 8.59 0.81 3.87
C LEU A 80 8.58 1.00 2.36
N LEU A 81 9.56 1.71 1.81
CA LEU A 81 9.67 1.95 0.38
C LEU A 81 9.86 0.64 -0.40
N GLU A 82 10.71 -0.29 0.09
CA GLU A 82 10.89 -1.62 -0.52
C GLU A 82 9.57 -2.43 -0.54
N LYS A 83 8.79 -2.39 0.55
CA LYS A 83 7.49 -3.08 0.60
C LYS A 83 6.46 -2.44 -0.32
N LEU A 84 6.42 -1.11 -0.38
CA LEU A 84 5.53 -0.37 -1.28
C LEU A 84 5.90 -0.62 -2.75
N ASP A 85 7.18 -0.64 -3.10
CA ASP A 85 7.64 -0.95 -4.46
C ASP A 85 7.24 -2.36 -4.87
N LYS A 86 7.41 -3.31 -3.96
CA LYS A 86 6.97 -4.68 -4.19
C LYS A 86 5.45 -4.76 -4.38
N ALA A 87 4.67 -4.10 -3.52
CA ALA A 87 3.21 -4.08 -3.63
C ALA A 87 2.75 -3.45 -4.95
N ILE A 88 3.36 -2.32 -5.35
CA ILE A 88 3.09 -1.64 -6.63
C ILE A 88 3.41 -2.56 -7.81
N SER A 89 4.53 -3.30 -7.76
CA SER A 89 4.90 -4.24 -8.82
C SER A 89 3.92 -5.41 -8.97
N LEU A 90 3.25 -5.80 -7.90
CA LEU A 90 2.25 -6.88 -7.89
C LEU A 90 0.87 -6.39 -8.35
N SER A 91 0.45 -5.23 -7.88
CA SER A 91 -0.87 -4.65 -8.18
C SER A 91 -0.85 -3.13 -8.06
N PRO A 92 -0.52 -2.40 -9.13
CA PRO A 92 -0.51 -0.94 -9.11
C PRO A 92 -1.88 -0.38 -8.73
N SER A 93 -1.92 0.55 -7.77
CA SER A 93 -3.17 1.20 -7.35
C SER A 93 -2.93 2.63 -6.89
N THR A 94 -3.95 3.48 -7.01
CA THR A 94 -3.90 4.87 -6.54
C THR A 94 -3.53 4.96 -5.06
N THR A 95 -4.00 4.00 -4.27
CA THR A 95 -3.71 3.91 -2.82
C THR A 95 -2.23 3.66 -2.58
N LEU A 96 -1.62 2.70 -3.28
CA LEU A 96 -0.20 2.38 -3.11
C LEU A 96 0.71 3.51 -3.57
N TYR A 97 0.40 4.15 -4.71
CA TYR A 97 1.15 5.32 -5.17
C TYR A 97 1.05 6.48 -4.17
N ARG A 98 -0.16 6.76 -3.65
CA ARG A 98 -0.34 7.78 -2.61
C ARG A 98 0.45 7.43 -1.34
N MET A 99 0.38 6.18 -0.87
CA MET A 99 1.12 5.74 0.33
C MET A 99 2.63 5.90 0.16
N LYS A 100 3.16 5.63 -1.05
CA LYS A 100 4.58 5.85 -1.34
C LYS A 100 4.92 7.35 -1.34
N GLY A 101 4.06 8.17 -1.93
CA GLY A 101 4.17 9.63 -1.84
C GLY A 101 4.11 10.13 -0.40
N ASP A 102 3.18 9.61 0.43
CA ASP A 102 3.07 9.97 1.85
C ASP A 102 4.36 9.59 2.63
N CYS A 103 4.92 8.40 2.39
CA CYS A 103 6.18 7.98 3.00
C CYS A 103 7.32 8.94 2.65
N LEU A 104 7.50 9.29 1.40
CA LEU A 104 8.52 10.22 0.92
C LEU A 104 8.30 11.64 1.46
N TYR A 105 7.05 12.11 1.52
CA TYR A 105 6.67 13.41 2.08
C TYR A 105 7.08 13.55 3.55
N TRP A 106 6.81 12.56 4.38
CA TRP A 106 7.17 12.57 5.79
C TRP A 106 8.70 12.56 6.02
N HIS A 107 9.48 12.08 5.03
CA HIS A 107 10.94 12.11 5.05
C HIS A 107 11.53 13.33 4.29
N ASN A 108 10.71 14.36 4.00
CA ASN A 108 11.08 15.59 3.30
C ASN A 108 11.63 15.39 1.87
N ARG A 109 11.36 14.25 1.25
CA ARG A 109 11.71 13.94 -0.16
C ARG A 109 10.61 14.44 -1.09
N TYR A 110 10.40 15.74 -1.12
CA TYR A 110 9.21 16.37 -1.70
C TYR A 110 9.10 16.19 -3.22
N GLU A 111 10.20 16.28 -3.96
CA GLU A 111 10.21 16.12 -5.43
C GLU A 111 9.82 14.70 -5.83
N GLU A 112 10.29 13.72 -5.08
CA GLU A 112 9.93 12.33 -5.32
C GLU A 112 8.48 12.06 -4.90
N ALA A 113 8.03 12.59 -3.75
CA ALA A 113 6.64 12.49 -3.31
C ALA A 113 5.67 13.06 -4.36
N GLU A 114 6.02 14.19 -4.97
CA GLU A 114 5.24 14.84 -6.03
C GLU A 114 5.00 13.89 -7.21
N THR A 115 6.05 13.19 -7.66
CA THR A 115 5.96 12.22 -8.75
C THR A 115 4.95 11.11 -8.47
N PHE A 116 4.94 10.58 -7.25
CA PHE A 116 4.03 9.51 -6.85
C PHE A 116 2.58 10.02 -6.66
N TYR A 117 2.38 11.22 -6.15
CA TYR A 117 1.05 11.81 -6.06
C TYR A 117 0.45 12.10 -7.44
N TRP A 118 1.25 12.60 -8.38
CA TRP A 118 0.80 12.77 -9.77
C TRP A 118 0.49 11.43 -10.43
N SER A 119 1.28 10.39 -10.19
CA SER A 119 0.99 9.05 -10.68
C SER A 119 -0.36 8.54 -10.16
N ALA A 120 -0.66 8.74 -8.87
CA ALA A 120 -1.95 8.39 -8.29
C ALA A 120 -3.11 9.20 -8.91
N TYR A 121 -2.90 10.48 -9.18
CA TYR A 121 -3.88 11.34 -9.85
C TYR A 121 -4.17 10.88 -11.29
N TYR A 122 -3.14 10.58 -12.08
CA TYR A 122 -3.33 10.14 -13.47
C TYR A 122 -4.02 8.78 -13.58
N MET A 123 -3.84 7.90 -12.59
CA MET A 123 -4.57 6.63 -12.54
C MET A 123 -6.08 6.82 -12.29
N LEU A 124 -6.46 7.78 -11.46
CA LEU A 124 -7.85 8.06 -11.12
C LEU A 124 -8.04 9.57 -10.84
N PRO A 125 -8.24 10.40 -11.87
CA PRO A 125 -8.37 11.86 -11.72
C PRO A 125 -9.55 12.30 -10.84
N SER A 126 -10.58 11.46 -10.71
CA SER A 126 -11.72 11.72 -9.83
C SER A 126 -11.41 11.51 -8.34
N ASN A 127 -10.27 10.93 -8.00
CA ASN A 127 -9.84 10.74 -6.64
C ASN A 127 -9.28 12.07 -6.09
N GLN A 128 -10.02 12.69 -5.17
CA GLN A 128 -9.64 13.97 -4.57
C GLN A 128 -8.40 13.87 -3.67
N TRP A 129 -8.12 12.68 -3.10
CA TRP A 129 -6.99 12.49 -2.17
C TRP A 129 -5.62 12.78 -2.79
N ALA A 130 -5.39 12.35 -4.05
CA ALA A 130 -4.11 12.61 -4.71
C ALA A 130 -3.89 14.13 -4.88
N ARG A 131 -4.91 14.87 -5.35
CA ARG A 131 -4.85 16.34 -5.49
C ARG A 131 -4.70 17.05 -4.15
N ALA A 132 -5.37 16.57 -3.10
CA ALA A 132 -5.21 17.13 -1.77
C ALA A 132 -3.78 16.97 -1.26
N ARG A 133 -3.14 15.81 -1.48
CA ARG A 133 -1.74 15.60 -1.13
C ARG A 133 -0.79 16.51 -1.92
N ILE A 134 -1.07 16.74 -3.21
CA ILE A 134 -0.30 17.70 -4.02
C ILE A 134 -0.46 19.13 -3.48
N ALA A 135 -1.68 19.54 -3.09
CA ALA A 135 -1.89 20.86 -2.51
C ALA A 135 -1.09 21.05 -1.20
N MET A 136 -1.12 20.06 -0.31
CA MET A 136 -0.33 20.10 0.93
C MET A 136 1.18 20.11 0.66
N LEU A 137 1.64 19.36 -0.33
CA LEU A 137 3.02 19.35 -0.77
C LEU A 137 3.45 20.73 -1.28
N TYR A 138 2.64 21.37 -2.10
CA TYR A 138 2.91 22.70 -2.63
C TYR A 138 2.99 23.76 -1.54
N LEU A 139 2.18 23.66 -0.47
CA LEU A 139 2.35 24.52 0.70
C LEU A 139 3.73 24.35 1.34
N LYS A 140 4.19 23.10 1.52
CA LYS A 140 5.51 22.81 2.08
C LYS A 140 6.66 23.32 1.20
N GLN A 141 6.47 23.34 -0.11
CA GLN A 141 7.43 23.90 -1.08
C GLN A 141 7.33 25.44 -1.23
N GLY A 142 6.43 26.11 -0.52
CA GLY A 142 6.20 27.54 -0.66
C GLY A 142 5.41 27.96 -1.92
N LYS A 143 4.90 26.99 -2.69
CA LYS A 143 4.08 27.19 -3.88
C LYS A 143 2.61 27.45 -3.48
N ARG A 144 2.39 28.54 -2.77
CA ARG A 144 1.12 28.84 -2.11
C ARG A 144 -0.05 29.00 -3.09
N LYS A 145 0.15 29.75 -4.17
CA LYS A 145 -0.91 30.01 -5.16
C LYS A 145 -1.42 28.74 -5.80
N GLU A 146 -0.53 27.83 -6.15
CA GLU A 146 -0.85 26.54 -6.73
C GLU A 146 -1.58 25.64 -5.73
N ALA A 147 -1.16 25.65 -4.46
CA ALA A 147 -1.84 24.93 -3.38
C ALA A 147 -3.28 25.42 -3.20
N GLU A 148 -3.48 26.75 -3.11
CA GLU A 148 -4.80 27.36 -2.97
C GLU A 148 -5.72 27.06 -4.18
N GLN A 149 -5.19 27.11 -5.40
CA GLN A 149 -5.94 26.76 -6.60
C GLN A 149 -6.44 25.29 -6.56
N LEU A 150 -5.58 24.36 -6.20
CA LEU A 150 -5.95 22.95 -6.05
C LEU A 150 -7.00 22.76 -4.96
N ALA A 151 -6.78 23.34 -3.77
CA ALA A 151 -7.71 23.25 -2.65
C ALA A 151 -9.09 23.83 -3.01
N ALA A 152 -9.14 25.02 -3.64
CA ALA A 152 -10.37 25.62 -4.10
C ALA A 152 -11.10 24.78 -5.13
N SER A 153 -10.36 24.14 -6.05
CA SER A 153 -10.94 23.22 -7.05
C SER A 153 -11.62 22.03 -6.41
N ILE A 154 -10.96 21.40 -5.41
CA ILE A 154 -11.50 20.25 -4.68
C ILE A 154 -12.76 20.64 -3.89
N LEU A 155 -12.75 21.81 -3.25
CA LEU A 155 -13.89 22.29 -2.47
C LEU A 155 -15.12 22.64 -3.31
N LYS A 156 -14.92 23.04 -4.57
CA LYS A 156 -16.02 23.30 -5.54
C LYS A 156 -16.68 22.01 -6.06
N GLU A 157 -16.00 20.89 -6.01
CA GLU A 157 -16.57 19.63 -6.50
C GLU A 157 -17.70 19.14 -5.60
N ARG A 158 -18.73 18.54 -6.25
CA ARG A 158 -19.83 17.90 -5.54
C ARG A 158 -19.30 16.74 -4.70
N ILE A 159 -19.75 16.66 -3.43
CA ILE A 159 -19.47 15.55 -2.56
C ILE A 159 -20.15 14.29 -3.10
N LYS A 160 -19.35 13.27 -3.44
CA LYS A 160 -19.85 11.98 -3.94
C LYS A 160 -20.13 10.98 -2.81
N SER A 161 -19.43 11.13 -1.68
CA SER A 161 -19.57 10.28 -0.50
C SER A 161 -19.45 11.15 0.77
N HIS A 162 -20.37 10.98 1.70
CA HIS A 162 -20.40 11.70 2.99
C HIS A 162 -19.71 10.89 4.11
N GLY A 163 -18.56 10.26 3.81
CA GLY A 163 -17.75 9.56 4.80
C GLY A 163 -16.84 10.49 5.60
N PHE A 164 -16.34 9.98 6.73
CA PHE A 164 -15.38 10.67 7.61
C PHE A 164 -14.14 11.12 6.84
N ASP A 165 -13.62 10.30 5.96
CA ASP A 165 -12.45 10.62 5.13
C ASP A 165 -12.70 11.83 4.22
N THR A 166 -13.88 11.94 3.62
CA THR A 166 -14.24 13.10 2.79
C THR A 166 -14.35 14.37 3.64
N PHE A 167 -14.86 14.25 4.86
CA PHE A 167 -14.92 15.36 5.80
C PHE A 167 -13.52 15.84 6.16
N LEU A 168 -12.61 14.95 6.55
CA LEU A 168 -11.22 15.28 6.90
C LEU A 168 -10.49 15.95 5.73
N LEU A 169 -10.58 15.38 4.54
CA LEU A 169 -9.97 15.94 3.34
C LEU A 169 -10.43 17.38 3.08
N ARG A 170 -11.73 17.63 3.21
CA ARG A 170 -12.28 18.98 3.01
C ARG A 170 -11.87 19.96 4.10
N GLN A 171 -11.69 19.50 5.33
CA GLN A 171 -11.12 20.33 6.41
C GLN A 171 -9.66 20.71 6.11
N GLU A 172 -8.83 19.74 5.74
CA GLU A 172 -7.45 20.01 5.31
C GLU A 172 -7.40 21.04 4.17
N MET A 173 -8.30 20.94 3.17
CA MET A 173 -8.35 21.90 2.06
C MET A 173 -8.83 23.30 2.49
N LYS A 174 -9.70 23.41 3.48
CA LYS A 174 -10.07 24.73 4.05
C LYS A 174 -8.90 25.35 4.82
N GLU A 175 -8.13 24.54 5.54
CA GLU A 175 -6.93 25.00 6.24
C GLU A 175 -5.88 25.54 5.24
N VAL A 176 -5.69 24.86 4.10
CA VAL A 176 -4.83 25.36 3.01
C VAL A 176 -5.22 26.78 2.57
N LEU A 177 -6.52 27.10 2.52
CA LEU A 177 -7.01 28.43 2.14
C LEU A 177 -6.97 29.47 3.27
N SER A 178 -6.99 29.03 4.54
CA SER A 178 -7.05 29.91 5.71
C SER A 178 -5.68 30.26 6.31
N THR A 179 -4.64 29.53 5.99
CA THR A 179 -3.29 29.77 6.49
C THR A 179 -2.73 31.03 5.83
N HIS A 180 -2.75 32.17 6.54
CA HIS A 180 -2.19 33.46 6.11
C HIS A 180 -0.76 33.62 6.56
#